data_2ff7f1d8b9ac4b7f6e42028af3a040ce
#
_entry.id   2ff7f1d8b9ac4b7f6e42028af3a040ce
#
_cell.length_a   1.000
_cell.length_b   1.000
_cell.length_c   1.000
_cell.angle_alpha   90.00
_cell.angle_beta   90.00
_cell.angle_gamma   90.00
#
_symmetry.space_group_name_H-M   'P 1'
#
loop_
_entity.id
_entity.type
_entity.pdbx_description
1 polymer ?
#
loop_
_entity_poly.entity_id
_entity_poly.type
_entity_poly.pdbx_seq_one_letter_code
_entity_poly.pdbx_strand_id
1 'polypeptide(L)'
;MFAGRCGPGSTGRSTALVLSFALAWAGLGGQRKKNEEPKTQVLPLPPELPMALLADTETLDFHISPLLRTGGLAVQIRESLNDLIRDTHGETIIKLRAFVAGAGDARRVQAEVTQIFTERKLPLPVLSILQIGALGDQAAQVVIEAVVSTHRTVNPKGLAFLAGQMGPSLSAALQRLNASARAAGVEPERVLTCTCFTSRIENSDATRAMVQAMFPKSEINVVEALRDPANDASTCEAVGQLTESRNAGPVVWLKSSRTTLVTSQRLVFTGLQLTFGAYLDDAHEAFARLQRAASALQPVEVPVEVNAFSLDAYSGSALRKSTSVPGSVFTVQTVEGLPSIDASAGIEAVMAPDVSSAVTLPE
;
A
#
# COMPACT_ATOMS: atom_id res chain seq x y z
N MET A 1 -59.58 25.41 34.58
CA MET A 1 -60.94 25.58 34.03
C MET A 1 -61.33 24.27 33.35
N PHE A 2 -62.43 23.73 33.86
CA PHE A 2 -63.30 22.65 33.33
C PHE A 2 -62.67 21.28 33.08
N ALA A 3 -62.87 20.25 33.89
CA ALA A 3 -64.07 19.70 34.57
C ALA A 3 -65.00 18.95 33.61
N GLY A 4 -65.17 17.67 33.95
CA GLY A 4 -66.37 16.90 33.70
C GLY A 4 -66.14 15.59 32.97
N ARG A 5 -66.70 14.54 33.31
CA ARG A 5 -67.57 13.97 34.38
C ARG A 5 -67.74 12.50 34.09
N CYS A 6 -67.81 11.78 35.15
CA CYS A 6 -68.31 10.39 35.36
C CYS A 6 -69.68 10.05 34.71
N GLY A 7 -69.90 8.77 34.56
CA GLY A 7 -71.20 8.20 34.54
C GLY A 7 -71.17 6.67 34.41
N PRO A 8 -72.04 5.96 35.23
CA PRO A 8 -71.80 4.55 35.57
C PRO A 8 -72.85 3.59 35.01
N GLY A 9 -72.56 2.30 35.19
CA GLY A 9 -73.65 1.33 35.52
C GLY A 9 -74.06 0.35 34.41
N SER A 10 -73.92 -0.91 34.64
CA SER A 10 -75.04 -1.75 35.07
C SER A 10 -74.62 -3.24 35.12
N THR A 11 -74.87 -3.76 36.21
CA THR A 11 -75.25 -5.11 36.73
C THR A 11 -75.91 -6.09 35.75
N GLY A 12 -75.46 -7.33 35.80
CA GLY A 12 -76.18 -8.45 35.17
C GLY A 12 -75.70 -9.81 35.68
N ARG A 13 -76.51 -10.43 36.39
CA ARG A 13 -76.49 -11.62 37.28
C ARG A 13 -76.13 -12.96 36.61
N SER A 14 -75.36 -13.75 37.34
CA SER A 14 -75.46 -15.14 37.72
C SER A 14 -75.97 -16.17 36.70
N THR A 15 -75.19 -17.21 36.48
CA THR A 15 -75.69 -18.59 36.74
C THR A 15 -74.50 -19.54 36.91
N ALA A 16 -74.53 -20.23 38.01
CA ALA A 16 -73.64 -21.32 38.38
C ALA A 16 -74.04 -22.59 37.61
N LEU A 17 -73.07 -23.31 37.12
CA LEU A 17 -73.22 -24.71 36.78
C LEU A 17 -71.96 -25.47 37.25
N VAL A 18 -72.24 -26.24 38.32
CA VAL A 18 -71.29 -27.22 38.87
C VAL A 18 -71.32 -28.44 37.97
N LEU A 19 -70.20 -28.86 37.46
CA LEU A 19 -70.01 -30.21 36.96
C LEU A 19 -68.62 -30.70 37.33
N SER A 20 -68.65 -31.61 38.28
CA SER A 20 -67.47 -32.40 38.71
C SER A 20 -67.09 -33.38 37.61
N PHE A 21 -65.86 -33.48 37.26
CA PHE A 21 -65.33 -34.68 36.65
C PHE A 21 -63.81 -34.89 36.95
N ALA A 22 -63.63 -35.98 37.61
CA ALA A 22 -62.55 -36.97 37.58
C ALA A 22 -61.12 -36.57 37.26
N LEU A 23 -60.24 -36.82 38.25
CA LEU A 23 -58.85 -37.00 38.12
C LEU A 23 -58.46 -38.03 37.04
N ALA A 24 -57.69 -37.62 36.07
CA ALA A 24 -56.80 -38.48 35.29
C ALA A 24 -55.38 -37.94 35.43
N TRP A 25 -54.58 -38.61 36.22
CA TRP A 25 -53.15 -38.46 36.27
C TRP A 25 -52.56 -38.96 34.95
N ALA A 26 -52.22 -38.08 34.04
CA ALA A 26 -51.33 -38.34 32.92
C ALA A 26 -50.01 -37.67 33.23
N GLY A 27 -49.00 -38.48 33.49
CA GLY A 27 -47.64 -38.05 33.71
C GLY A 27 -47.10 -37.35 32.46
N LEU A 28 -47.05 -36.05 32.52
CA LEU A 28 -46.23 -35.23 31.55
C LEU A 28 -44.78 -35.28 31.98
N GLY A 29 -44.06 -36.25 31.41
CA GLY A 29 -42.61 -36.21 31.36
C GLY A 29 -42.17 -34.95 30.66
N GLY A 30 -41.85 -33.91 31.42
CA GLY A 30 -41.23 -32.71 30.90
C GLY A 30 -39.87 -33.07 30.33
N GLN A 31 -39.77 -33.25 29.04
CA GLN A 31 -38.51 -33.17 28.35
C GLN A 31 -37.95 -31.77 28.61
N ARG A 32 -37.00 -31.67 29.55
CA ARG A 32 -36.06 -30.52 29.62
C ARG A 32 -35.41 -30.43 28.25
N LYS A 33 -35.86 -29.48 27.41
CA LYS A 33 -35.03 -29.00 26.29
C LYS A 33 -33.70 -28.62 26.89
N LYS A 34 -32.67 -29.42 26.62
CA LYS A 34 -31.26 -28.97 26.80
C LYS A 34 -31.18 -27.62 26.10
N ASN A 35 -30.98 -26.55 26.86
CA ASN A 35 -30.53 -25.30 26.31
C ASN A 35 -29.23 -25.64 25.57
N GLU A 36 -29.27 -25.76 24.25
CA GLU A 36 -28.09 -25.73 23.46
C GLU A 36 -27.49 -24.35 23.70
N GLU A 37 -26.34 -24.32 24.36
CA GLU A 37 -25.55 -23.11 24.48
C GLU A 37 -25.40 -22.54 23.07
N PRO A 38 -25.61 -21.22 22.88
CA PRO A 38 -25.45 -20.63 21.56
C PRO A 38 -24.01 -20.95 21.10
N LYS A 39 -23.93 -21.74 20.03
CA LYS A 39 -22.64 -22.05 19.42
C LYS A 39 -22.00 -20.72 19.08
N THR A 40 -20.91 -20.36 19.79
CA THR A 40 -20.11 -19.19 19.45
C THR A 40 -19.73 -19.32 17.98
N GLN A 41 -20.26 -18.46 17.13
CA GLN A 41 -19.86 -18.43 15.74
C GLN A 41 -18.40 -17.99 15.72
N VAL A 42 -17.50 -18.93 15.46
CA VAL A 42 -16.11 -18.63 15.16
C VAL A 42 -16.13 -18.03 13.76
N LEU A 43 -16.05 -16.70 13.68
CA LEU A 43 -15.87 -16.03 12.40
C LEU A 43 -14.53 -16.47 11.82
N PRO A 44 -14.49 -16.83 10.53
CA PRO A 44 -13.21 -17.14 9.87
C PRO A 44 -12.29 -15.93 9.98
N LEU A 45 -11.02 -16.18 10.27
CA LEU A 45 -10.01 -15.12 10.24
C LEU A 45 -9.95 -14.53 8.84
N PRO A 46 -9.78 -13.20 8.72
CA PRO A 46 -9.53 -12.58 7.41
C PRO A 46 -8.31 -13.24 6.74
N PRO A 47 -8.31 -13.41 5.43
CA PRO A 47 -7.15 -13.94 4.73
C PRO A 47 -5.95 -13.00 4.92
N GLU A 48 -4.77 -13.59 5.10
CA GLU A 48 -3.53 -12.82 5.22
C GLU A 48 -3.08 -12.30 3.84
N LEU A 49 -2.56 -11.08 3.82
CA LEU A 49 -1.98 -10.51 2.61
C LEU A 49 -0.67 -11.24 2.27
N PRO A 50 -0.38 -11.48 0.99
CA PRO A 50 0.89 -12.07 0.59
C PRO A 50 2.06 -11.16 0.94
N MET A 51 3.18 -11.75 1.34
CA MET A 51 4.41 -11.01 1.64
C MET A 51 5.17 -10.63 0.37
N ALA A 52 5.01 -11.40 -0.70
CA ALA A 52 5.63 -11.16 -2.00
C ALA A 52 4.75 -11.71 -3.12
N LEU A 53 4.81 -11.09 -4.30
CA LEU A 53 4.16 -11.54 -5.53
C LEU A 53 5.10 -11.38 -6.72
N LEU A 54 4.87 -12.21 -7.74
CA LEU A 54 5.65 -12.28 -8.95
C LEU A 54 4.87 -11.70 -10.13
N ALA A 55 5.53 -10.91 -10.98
CA ALA A 55 4.96 -10.37 -12.21
C ALA A 55 6.01 -10.25 -13.31
N ASP A 56 5.56 -10.24 -14.56
CA ASP A 56 6.43 -10.09 -15.71
C ASP A 56 6.64 -8.59 -16.04
N THR A 57 7.89 -8.15 -16.17
CA THR A 57 8.26 -6.75 -16.47
C THR A 57 7.51 -6.19 -17.68
N GLU A 58 7.30 -7.03 -18.71
CA GLU A 58 6.65 -6.63 -19.96
C GLU A 58 5.18 -6.25 -19.80
N THR A 59 4.53 -6.72 -18.72
CA THR A 59 3.08 -6.51 -18.47
C THR A 59 2.79 -5.51 -17.38
N LEU A 60 3.80 -4.89 -16.78
CA LEU A 60 3.60 -3.97 -15.65
C LEU A 60 3.06 -2.62 -16.11
N ASP A 61 2.01 -2.19 -15.45
CA ASP A 61 1.44 -0.85 -15.55
C ASP A 61 1.31 -0.22 -14.17
N PHE A 62 1.23 1.10 -14.12
CA PHE A 62 1.29 1.88 -12.89
C PHE A 62 0.11 2.85 -12.83
N HIS A 63 -0.58 2.87 -11.70
CA HIS A 63 -1.75 3.70 -11.47
C HIS A 63 -1.69 4.38 -10.12
N ILE A 64 -2.32 5.53 -10.00
CA ILE A 64 -2.45 6.28 -8.74
C ILE A 64 -3.92 6.66 -8.55
N SER A 65 -4.46 6.41 -7.36
CA SER A 65 -5.83 6.79 -7.05
C SER A 65 -5.98 8.32 -7.04
N PRO A 66 -7.17 8.85 -7.36
CA PRO A 66 -7.43 10.27 -7.20
C PRO A 66 -7.38 10.68 -5.73
N LEU A 67 -7.05 11.94 -5.46
CA LEU A 67 -7.21 12.55 -4.14
C LEU A 67 -8.69 12.83 -3.88
N LEU A 68 -9.26 12.14 -2.90
CA LEU A 68 -10.67 12.29 -2.53
C LEU A 68 -10.84 13.35 -1.45
N ARG A 69 -11.88 14.19 -1.60
CA ARG A 69 -12.13 15.34 -0.72
C ARG A 69 -13.25 15.11 0.28
N THR A 70 -13.96 14.01 0.18
CA THR A 70 -15.17 13.75 0.97
C THR A 70 -15.08 12.44 1.73
N GLY A 71 -15.76 12.35 2.85
CA GLY A 71 -15.78 11.18 3.70
C GLY A 71 -14.58 11.07 4.65
N GLY A 72 -14.69 10.20 5.64
CA GLY A 72 -13.58 9.87 6.52
C GLY A 72 -12.64 8.85 5.88
N LEU A 73 -11.51 8.56 6.52
CA LEU A 73 -10.43 7.72 6.00
C LEU A 73 -10.92 6.38 5.41
N ALA A 74 -11.79 5.64 6.10
CA ALA A 74 -12.31 4.37 5.60
C ALA A 74 -13.11 4.51 4.28
N VAL A 75 -13.87 5.61 4.15
CA VAL A 75 -14.63 5.90 2.93
C VAL A 75 -13.65 6.22 1.80
N GLN A 76 -12.68 7.08 2.05
CA GLN A 76 -11.68 7.45 1.05
C GLN A 76 -10.83 6.25 0.61
N ILE A 77 -10.41 5.37 1.53
CA ILE A 77 -9.70 4.13 1.16
C ILE A 77 -10.57 3.28 0.22
N ARG A 78 -11.83 3.07 0.60
CA ARG A 78 -12.76 2.24 -0.17
C ARG A 78 -13.03 2.80 -1.57
N GLU A 79 -13.27 4.09 -1.68
CA GLU A 79 -13.46 4.78 -2.95
C GLU A 79 -12.19 4.73 -3.82
N SER A 80 -11.00 5.01 -3.25
CA SER A 80 -9.71 4.93 -3.94
C SER A 80 -9.44 3.52 -4.49
N LEU A 81 -9.73 2.47 -3.71
CA LEU A 81 -9.60 1.09 -4.19
C LEU A 81 -10.62 0.76 -5.28
N ASN A 82 -11.85 1.26 -5.16
CA ASN A 82 -12.89 1.08 -6.18
C ASN A 82 -12.50 1.75 -7.49
N ASP A 83 -11.93 2.95 -7.43
CA ASP A 83 -11.44 3.68 -8.59
C ASP A 83 -10.29 2.91 -9.26
N LEU A 84 -9.28 2.49 -8.50
CA LEU A 84 -8.17 1.69 -9.03
C LEU A 84 -8.66 0.39 -9.70
N ILE A 85 -9.55 -0.38 -9.04
CA ILE A 85 -10.09 -1.63 -9.62
C ILE A 85 -10.88 -1.36 -10.90
N ARG A 86 -11.60 -0.25 -10.98
CA ARG A 86 -12.33 0.16 -12.20
C ARG A 86 -11.36 0.56 -13.31
N ASP A 87 -10.38 1.39 -12.98
CA ASP A 87 -9.45 1.98 -13.97
C ASP A 87 -8.47 0.94 -14.52
N THR A 88 -8.18 -0.11 -13.74
CA THR A 88 -7.41 -1.27 -14.21
C THR A 88 -8.21 -2.27 -15.04
N HIS A 89 -9.51 -2.02 -15.29
CA HIS A 89 -10.37 -2.86 -16.13
C HIS A 89 -10.36 -4.37 -15.81
N GLY A 90 -10.15 -4.72 -14.52
CA GLY A 90 -10.08 -6.12 -14.05
C GLY A 90 -8.72 -6.80 -14.25
N GLU A 91 -7.69 -6.06 -14.62
CA GLU A 91 -6.30 -6.53 -14.59
C GLU A 91 -5.86 -6.83 -13.13
N THR A 92 -4.79 -7.59 -12.97
CA THR A 92 -4.37 -8.04 -11.65
C THR A 92 -3.51 -6.99 -10.93
N ILE A 93 -3.99 -6.47 -9.81
CA ILE A 93 -3.21 -5.59 -8.96
C ILE A 93 -2.18 -6.45 -8.18
N ILE A 94 -0.89 -6.21 -8.41
CA ILE A 94 0.22 -6.94 -7.79
C ILE A 94 0.63 -6.29 -6.48
N LYS A 95 0.76 -4.97 -6.46
CA LYS A 95 1.23 -4.20 -5.30
C LYS A 95 0.37 -2.96 -5.09
N LEU A 96 0.09 -2.67 -3.83
CA LEU A 96 -0.46 -1.40 -3.38
C LEU A 96 0.54 -0.73 -2.44
N ARG A 97 0.76 0.57 -2.62
CA ARG A 97 1.48 1.42 -1.67
C ARG A 97 0.55 2.57 -1.26
N ALA A 98 0.09 2.53 -0.02
CA ALA A 98 -0.85 3.51 0.51
C ALA A 98 -0.15 4.55 1.37
N PHE A 99 -0.41 5.81 1.11
CA PHE A 99 0.04 6.96 1.88
C PHE A 99 -1.13 7.54 2.64
N VAL A 100 -1.07 7.51 3.97
CA VAL A 100 -2.11 8.00 4.87
C VAL A 100 -1.65 9.31 5.50
N ALA A 101 -2.38 10.38 5.28
CA ALA A 101 -2.04 11.70 5.79
C ALA A 101 -2.47 11.89 7.25
N GLY A 102 -1.65 12.58 8.01
CA GLY A 102 -1.94 12.99 9.36
C GLY A 102 -2.03 11.84 10.37
N ALA A 103 -2.90 11.98 11.38
CA ALA A 103 -3.07 11.02 12.49
C ALA A 103 -4.06 9.88 12.17
N GLY A 104 -4.33 9.61 10.89
CA GLY A 104 -5.22 8.52 10.48
C GLY A 104 -4.71 7.14 10.90
N ASP A 105 -5.63 6.22 11.18
CA ASP A 105 -5.27 4.84 11.52
C ASP A 105 -4.83 4.08 10.25
N ALA A 106 -3.52 4.06 10.01
CA ALA A 106 -2.91 3.38 8.87
C ALA A 106 -3.29 1.90 8.77
N ARG A 107 -3.57 1.22 9.90
CA ARG A 107 -3.99 -0.20 9.92
C ARG A 107 -5.32 -0.44 9.23
N ARG A 108 -6.16 0.59 9.14
CA ARG A 108 -7.45 0.50 8.44
C ARG A 108 -7.30 0.20 6.96
N VAL A 109 -6.21 0.64 6.34
CA VAL A 109 -5.91 0.33 4.93
C VAL A 109 -5.87 -1.19 4.70
N GLN A 110 -5.14 -1.92 5.54
CA GLN A 110 -5.05 -3.38 5.41
C GLN A 110 -6.42 -4.05 5.53
N ALA A 111 -7.24 -3.63 6.48
CA ALA A 111 -8.58 -4.18 6.67
C ALA A 111 -9.47 -3.94 5.44
N GLU A 112 -9.52 -2.72 4.91
CA GLU A 112 -10.31 -2.38 3.73
C GLU A 112 -9.80 -3.10 2.46
N VAL A 113 -8.48 -3.19 2.25
CA VAL A 113 -7.89 -3.95 1.13
C VAL A 113 -8.33 -5.42 1.22
N THR A 114 -8.09 -6.07 2.37
CA THR A 114 -8.45 -7.48 2.55
C THR A 114 -9.96 -7.71 2.32
N GLN A 115 -10.80 -6.83 2.87
CA GLN A 115 -12.25 -6.95 2.73
C GLN A 115 -12.68 -6.82 1.27
N ILE A 116 -12.30 -5.74 0.58
CA ILE A 116 -12.75 -5.45 -0.79
C ILE A 116 -12.27 -6.51 -1.77
N PHE A 117 -11.00 -6.91 -1.69
CA PHE A 117 -10.46 -7.91 -2.60
C PHE A 117 -11.11 -9.29 -2.36
N THR A 118 -11.36 -9.66 -1.09
CA THR A 118 -12.06 -10.91 -0.75
C THR A 118 -13.52 -10.90 -1.22
N GLU A 119 -14.26 -9.83 -0.95
CA GLU A 119 -15.65 -9.66 -1.38
C GLU A 119 -15.80 -9.74 -2.90
N ARG A 120 -14.86 -9.17 -3.63
CA ARG A 120 -14.83 -9.17 -5.11
C ARG A 120 -14.17 -10.42 -5.70
N LYS A 121 -13.64 -11.31 -4.88
CA LYS A 121 -12.89 -12.52 -5.30
C LYS A 121 -11.69 -12.18 -6.18
N LEU A 122 -11.02 -11.05 -5.91
CA LEU A 122 -9.80 -10.65 -6.56
C LEU A 122 -8.58 -11.24 -5.83
N PRO A 123 -7.47 -11.52 -6.52
CA PRO A 123 -6.21 -11.89 -5.88
C PRO A 123 -5.77 -10.78 -4.92
N LEU A 124 -5.32 -11.16 -3.72
CA LEU A 124 -4.80 -10.20 -2.74
C LEU A 124 -3.44 -9.66 -3.20
N PRO A 125 -3.23 -8.33 -3.22
CA PRO A 125 -1.95 -7.71 -3.55
C PRO A 125 -0.97 -7.75 -2.37
N VAL A 126 0.32 -7.54 -2.64
CA VAL A 126 1.25 -7.13 -1.58
C VAL A 126 0.94 -5.69 -1.18
N LEU A 127 1.15 -5.35 0.09
CA LEU A 127 0.76 -4.06 0.62
C LEU A 127 1.90 -3.40 1.40
N SER A 128 2.14 -2.13 1.09
CA SER A 128 2.96 -1.21 1.89
C SER A 128 2.11 -0.05 2.35
N ILE A 129 2.21 0.32 3.62
CA ILE A 129 1.45 1.42 4.21
C ILE A 129 2.42 2.38 4.86
N LEU A 130 2.30 3.65 4.54
CA LEU A 130 3.13 4.73 5.07
C LEU A 130 2.23 5.84 5.61
N GLN A 131 2.52 6.31 6.80
CA GLN A 131 1.93 7.53 7.30
C GLN A 131 2.82 8.70 6.94
N ILE A 132 2.23 9.75 6.39
CA ILE A 132 2.93 10.93 5.86
C ILE A 132 2.33 12.21 6.43
N GLY A 133 3.06 13.32 6.33
CA GLY A 133 2.65 14.60 6.88
C GLY A 133 1.37 15.16 6.25
N ALA A 134 1.35 15.24 4.92
CA ALA A 134 0.20 15.73 4.18
C ALA A 134 0.16 15.21 2.73
N LEU A 135 -1.02 15.32 2.14
CA LEU A 135 -1.29 15.12 0.72
C LEU A 135 -1.50 16.46 0.03
N GLY A 136 -1.51 16.46 -1.30
CA GLY A 136 -1.73 17.65 -2.12
C GLY A 136 -3.11 18.32 -1.93
N ASP A 137 -4.03 17.72 -1.21
CA ASP A 137 -5.32 18.30 -0.82
C ASP A 137 -5.54 18.10 0.69
N GLN A 138 -5.90 19.15 1.41
CA GLN A 138 -6.08 19.11 2.87
C GLN A 138 -7.24 18.21 3.32
N ALA A 139 -8.22 17.96 2.46
CA ALA A 139 -9.35 17.09 2.74
C ALA A 139 -9.02 15.62 2.42
N ALA A 140 -7.97 15.35 1.63
CA ALA A 140 -7.54 14.01 1.30
C ALA A 140 -6.79 13.39 2.48
N GLN A 141 -7.17 12.17 2.84
CA GLN A 141 -6.57 11.40 3.93
C GLN A 141 -5.76 10.21 3.45
N VAL A 142 -5.91 9.82 2.18
CA VAL A 142 -5.20 8.71 1.59
C VAL A 142 -5.00 8.92 0.08
N VAL A 143 -3.88 8.45 -0.42
CA VAL A 143 -3.64 8.18 -1.84
C VAL A 143 -3.00 6.80 -1.96
N ILE A 144 -3.35 6.05 -3.00
CA ILE A 144 -2.89 4.68 -3.19
C ILE A 144 -2.26 4.56 -4.57
N GLU A 145 -1.02 4.11 -4.59
CA GLU A 145 -0.33 3.67 -5.80
C GLU A 145 -0.56 2.19 -6.03
N ALA A 146 -0.75 1.80 -7.28
CA ALA A 146 -0.93 0.41 -7.68
C ALA A 146 0.04 0.02 -8.78
N VAL A 147 0.69 -1.12 -8.62
CA VAL A 147 1.40 -1.83 -9.70
C VAL A 147 0.48 -2.93 -10.18
N VAL A 148 0.25 -2.97 -11.48
CA VAL A 148 -0.74 -3.83 -12.13
C VAL A 148 -0.04 -4.72 -13.16
N SER A 149 -0.42 -5.99 -13.21
CA SER A 149 -0.04 -6.90 -14.29
C SER A 149 -1.17 -6.96 -15.31
N THR A 150 -0.91 -6.44 -16.49
CA THR A 150 -1.87 -6.42 -17.60
C THR A 150 -1.82 -7.71 -18.41
N HIS A 151 -2.87 -7.98 -19.19
CA HIS A 151 -2.88 -9.10 -20.13
C HIS A 151 -2.15 -8.81 -21.45
N ARG A 152 -1.58 -7.60 -21.59
CA ARG A 152 -0.90 -7.14 -22.80
C ARG A 152 0.55 -6.81 -22.49
N THR A 153 1.41 -6.98 -23.47
CA THR A 153 2.77 -6.45 -23.41
C THR A 153 2.73 -4.93 -23.57
N VAL A 154 3.03 -4.21 -22.50
CA VAL A 154 3.10 -2.75 -22.47
C VAL A 154 4.55 -2.24 -22.46
N ASN A 155 5.49 -3.03 -21.94
CA ASN A 155 6.91 -2.68 -21.83
C ASN A 155 7.83 -3.66 -22.61
N PRO A 156 7.72 -3.75 -23.94
CA PRO A 156 8.42 -4.78 -24.75
C PRO A 156 9.95 -4.65 -24.72
N LYS A 157 10.48 -3.53 -24.24
CA LYS A 157 11.93 -3.28 -24.11
C LYS A 157 12.41 -3.29 -22.68
N GLY A 158 11.50 -3.46 -21.72
CA GLY A 158 11.76 -3.45 -20.30
C GLY A 158 11.54 -2.08 -19.64
N LEU A 159 11.95 -1.99 -18.39
CA LEU A 159 11.75 -0.86 -17.49
C LEU A 159 13.07 -0.35 -16.92
N ALA A 160 13.08 0.91 -16.56
CA ALA A 160 14.11 1.54 -15.74
C ALA A 160 13.50 1.93 -14.39
N PHE A 161 14.07 1.43 -13.31
CA PHE A 161 13.73 1.82 -11.94
C PHE A 161 14.74 2.88 -11.49
N LEU A 162 14.27 4.10 -11.27
CA LEU A 162 15.08 5.24 -10.88
C LEU A 162 14.93 5.44 -9.37
N ALA A 163 15.94 5.00 -8.62
CA ALA A 163 15.96 5.14 -7.16
C ALA A 163 15.95 6.62 -6.74
N GLY A 164 15.48 6.89 -5.53
CA GLY A 164 15.25 8.23 -5.02
C GLY A 164 16.39 9.21 -5.25
N GLN A 165 16.10 10.28 -5.97
CA GLN A 165 16.97 11.41 -6.24
C GLN A 165 16.67 12.54 -5.27
N MET A 166 17.60 12.80 -4.36
CA MET A 166 17.43 13.83 -3.33
C MET A 166 17.91 15.20 -3.82
N GLY A 167 17.17 16.25 -3.47
CA GLY A 167 17.54 17.64 -3.71
C GLY A 167 17.13 18.56 -2.56
N PRO A 168 17.69 19.77 -2.44
CA PRO A 168 17.30 20.75 -1.43
C PRO A 168 15.93 21.40 -1.72
N SER A 169 15.30 21.05 -2.82
CA SER A 169 13.96 21.44 -3.20
C SER A 169 13.38 20.41 -4.17
N LEU A 170 12.06 20.41 -4.35
CA LEU A 170 11.39 19.57 -5.33
C LEU A 170 11.94 19.78 -6.74
N SER A 171 12.14 21.03 -7.15
CA SER A 171 12.73 21.35 -8.47
C SER A 171 14.11 20.71 -8.65
N ALA A 172 14.98 20.79 -7.63
CA ALA A 172 16.31 20.20 -7.70
C ALA A 172 16.25 18.66 -7.72
N ALA A 173 15.35 18.03 -6.96
CA ALA A 173 15.14 16.59 -6.98
C ALA A 173 14.65 16.11 -8.36
N LEU A 174 13.67 16.81 -8.94
CA LEU A 174 13.14 16.51 -10.29
C LEU A 174 14.19 16.69 -11.39
N GLN A 175 15.04 17.72 -11.31
CA GLN A 175 16.12 17.89 -12.28
C GLN A 175 17.13 16.74 -12.23
N ARG A 176 17.49 16.26 -11.03
CA ARG A 176 18.35 15.08 -10.85
C ARG A 176 17.67 13.81 -11.37
N LEU A 177 16.39 13.63 -11.06
CA LEU A 177 15.62 12.49 -11.56
C LEU A 177 15.55 12.48 -13.08
N ASN A 178 15.28 13.62 -13.71
CA ASN A 178 15.29 13.76 -15.17
C ASN A 178 16.65 13.48 -15.79
N ALA A 179 17.74 13.94 -15.15
CA ALA A 179 19.10 13.61 -15.58
C ALA A 179 19.37 12.10 -15.51
N SER A 180 18.91 11.43 -14.43
CA SER A 180 19.00 9.99 -14.27
C SER A 180 18.17 9.23 -15.32
N ALA A 181 16.95 9.70 -15.63
CA ALA A 181 16.10 9.13 -16.66
C ALA A 181 16.79 9.20 -18.04
N ARG A 182 17.34 10.34 -18.39
CA ARG A 182 18.09 10.52 -19.66
C ARG A 182 19.32 9.63 -19.75
N ALA A 183 20.10 9.51 -18.68
CA ALA A 183 21.25 8.62 -18.62
C ALA A 183 20.84 7.14 -18.81
N ALA A 184 19.65 6.78 -18.33
CA ALA A 184 19.04 5.48 -18.53
C ALA A 184 18.47 5.26 -19.94
N GLY A 185 18.37 6.30 -20.78
CA GLY A 185 17.71 6.24 -22.09
C GLY A 185 16.18 6.28 -21.99
N VAL A 186 15.66 6.88 -20.90
CA VAL A 186 14.21 7.10 -20.71
C VAL A 186 13.87 8.54 -21.06
N GLU A 187 13.03 8.72 -22.05
CA GLU A 187 12.50 10.04 -22.41
C GLU A 187 11.44 10.49 -21.39
N PRO A 188 11.28 11.80 -21.14
CA PRO A 188 10.32 12.33 -20.18
C PRO A 188 8.87 11.81 -20.37
N GLU A 189 8.45 11.64 -21.62
CA GLU A 189 7.12 11.11 -21.99
C GLU A 189 6.98 9.60 -21.75
N ARG A 190 8.08 8.93 -21.41
CA ARG A 190 8.15 7.50 -21.12
C ARG A 190 8.27 7.21 -19.63
N VAL A 191 8.31 8.22 -18.78
CA VAL A 191 8.18 8.03 -17.34
C VAL A 191 6.74 7.64 -17.05
N LEU A 192 6.55 6.45 -16.47
CA LEU A 192 5.24 5.85 -16.21
C LEU A 192 4.67 6.35 -14.89
N THR A 193 5.49 6.38 -13.84
CA THR A 193 5.11 6.87 -12.52
C THR A 193 6.24 7.66 -11.90
N CYS A 194 5.88 8.70 -11.13
CA CYS A 194 6.82 9.54 -10.40
C CYS A 194 6.24 9.83 -9.00
N THR A 195 6.94 9.40 -7.96
CA THR A 195 6.60 9.67 -6.56
C THR A 195 7.63 10.60 -5.95
N CYS A 196 7.16 11.72 -5.41
CA CYS A 196 8.00 12.70 -4.74
C CYS A 196 7.61 12.87 -3.26
N PHE A 197 8.57 12.66 -2.40
CA PHE A 197 8.52 13.02 -0.99
C PHE A 197 9.11 14.42 -0.83
N THR A 198 8.32 15.37 -0.38
CA THR A 198 8.77 16.75 -0.20
C THR A 198 8.66 17.18 1.27
N SER A 199 9.43 18.18 1.66
CA SER A 199 9.33 18.76 3.00
C SER A 199 8.05 19.55 3.20
N ARG A 200 7.51 20.17 2.13
CA ARG A 200 6.28 20.97 2.17
C ARG A 200 5.53 20.95 0.85
N ILE A 201 4.21 20.96 0.95
CA ILE A 201 3.31 21.18 -0.18
C ILE A 201 2.61 22.52 0.04
N GLU A 202 3.25 23.64 -0.34
CA GLU A 202 2.68 24.97 -0.17
C GLU A 202 1.50 25.25 -1.13
N ASN A 203 1.65 24.77 -2.38
CA ASN A 203 0.64 24.89 -3.43
C ASN A 203 0.60 23.59 -4.23
N SER A 204 -0.39 22.76 -3.95
CA SER A 204 -0.52 21.44 -4.56
C SER A 204 -0.65 21.47 -6.08
N ASP A 205 -1.38 22.46 -6.62
CA ASP A 205 -1.57 22.58 -8.07
C ASP A 205 -0.28 22.99 -8.77
N ALA A 206 0.45 23.96 -8.21
CA ALA A 206 1.75 24.37 -8.75
C ALA A 206 2.80 23.25 -8.62
N THR A 207 2.79 22.53 -7.49
CA THR A 207 3.66 21.39 -7.23
C THR A 207 3.42 20.26 -8.24
N ARG A 208 2.14 19.89 -8.43
CA ARG A 208 1.73 18.88 -9.42
C ARG A 208 2.07 19.33 -10.84
N ALA A 209 1.79 20.58 -11.19
CA ALA A 209 2.11 21.16 -12.50
C ALA A 209 3.62 21.13 -12.81
N MET A 210 4.47 21.33 -11.79
CA MET A 210 5.93 21.23 -11.94
C MET A 210 6.36 19.80 -12.32
N VAL A 211 5.83 18.77 -11.66
CA VAL A 211 6.11 17.36 -11.99
C VAL A 211 5.56 17.02 -13.35
N GLN A 212 4.32 17.44 -13.66
CA GLN A 212 3.66 17.21 -14.95
C GLN A 212 4.41 17.86 -16.12
N ALA A 213 4.98 19.06 -15.91
CA ALA A 213 5.78 19.72 -16.93
C ALA A 213 7.10 18.96 -17.22
N MET A 214 7.65 18.27 -16.20
CA MET A 214 8.84 17.44 -16.35
C MET A 214 8.54 16.07 -16.98
N PHE A 215 7.44 15.43 -16.57
CA PHE A 215 7.02 14.09 -16.98
C PHE A 215 5.53 14.10 -17.39
N PRO A 216 5.23 14.52 -18.62
CA PRO A 216 3.87 14.90 -19.02
C PRO A 216 2.86 13.74 -19.07
N LYS A 217 3.32 12.50 -19.15
CA LYS A 217 2.46 11.29 -19.23
C LYS A 217 2.55 10.40 -17.98
N SER A 218 3.27 10.85 -16.97
CA SER A 218 3.48 10.09 -15.76
C SER A 218 2.25 10.13 -14.84
N GLU A 219 1.96 9.03 -14.19
CA GLU A 219 1.19 9.02 -12.94
C GLU A 219 2.00 9.74 -11.86
N ILE A 220 1.39 10.71 -11.19
CA ILE A 220 2.11 11.61 -10.28
C ILE A 220 1.56 11.50 -8.87
N ASN A 221 2.45 11.17 -7.94
CA ASN A 221 2.20 11.28 -6.52
C ASN A 221 3.18 12.25 -5.86
N VAL A 222 2.68 13.25 -5.15
CA VAL A 222 3.49 14.16 -4.34
C VAL A 222 2.94 14.18 -2.93
N VAL A 223 3.77 13.81 -1.98
CA VAL A 223 3.42 13.73 -0.57
C VAL A 223 4.38 14.58 0.27
N GLU A 224 3.87 15.20 1.30
CA GLU A 224 4.69 15.82 2.35
C GLU A 224 5.13 14.70 3.31
N ALA A 225 6.43 14.45 3.37
CA ALA A 225 6.96 13.32 4.12
C ALA A 225 6.71 13.44 5.63
N LEU A 226 6.93 14.65 6.18
CA LEU A 226 6.81 14.99 7.60
C LEU A 226 6.09 16.33 7.75
N ARG A 227 5.25 16.47 8.77
CA ARG A 227 4.59 17.75 9.11
C ARG A 227 5.55 18.80 9.62
N ASP A 228 6.61 18.38 10.28
CA ASP A 228 7.65 19.25 10.83
C ASP A 228 9.04 18.74 10.44
N PRO A 229 9.45 18.96 9.19
CA PRO A 229 10.73 18.48 8.69
C PRO A 229 11.89 19.29 9.29
N ALA A 230 12.95 18.59 9.67
CA ALA A 230 14.16 19.21 10.20
C ALA A 230 14.91 20.05 9.14
N ASN A 231 14.68 19.80 7.86
CA ASN A 231 15.31 20.52 6.75
C ASN A 231 14.42 20.49 5.50
N ASP A 232 14.66 21.42 4.58
CA ASP A 232 14.00 21.44 3.30
C ASP A 232 14.73 20.47 2.35
N ALA A 233 14.19 19.26 2.23
CA ALA A 233 14.69 18.26 1.31
C ALA A 233 13.53 17.61 0.58
N SER A 234 13.75 17.25 -0.68
CA SER A 234 12.80 16.47 -1.46
C SER A 234 13.54 15.29 -2.08
N THR A 235 12.84 14.17 -2.18
CA THR A 235 13.34 12.97 -2.85
C THR A 235 12.29 12.52 -3.84
N CYS A 236 12.67 12.36 -5.12
CA CYS A 236 11.78 11.83 -6.14
C CYS A 236 12.32 10.52 -6.70
N GLU A 237 11.45 9.54 -6.88
CA GLU A 237 11.70 8.26 -7.53
C GLU A 237 10.75 8.08 -8.71
N ALA A 238 11.09 7.20 -9.65
CA ALA A 238 10.27 6.98 -10.82
C ALA A 238 10.50 5.59 -11.43
N VAL A 239 9.53 5.15 -12.21
CA VAL A 239 9.70 4.03 -13.15
C VAL A 239 9.46 4.55 -14.56
N GLY A 240 10.37 4.20 -15.47
CA GLY A 240 10.28 4.61 -16.87
C GLY A 240 10.35 3.42 -17.82
N GLN A 241 9.72 3.57 -18.97
CA GLN A 241 9.73 2.58 -20.04
C GLN A 241 10.96 2.75 -20.92
N LEU A 242 11.71 1.67 -21.15
CA LEU A 242 12.84 1.68 -22.06
C LEU A 242 12.39 1.75 -23.52
N THR A 243 13.10 2.55 -24.31
CA THR A 243 12.89 2.64 -25.76
C THR A 243 13.70 1.59 -26.53
N GLU A 244 14.80 1.15 -25.95
CA GLU A 244 15.72 0.17 -26.52
C GLU A 244 16.14 -0.83 -25.45
N SER A 245 16.26 -2.11 -25.81
CA SER A 245 16.83 -3.12 -24.95
C SER A 245 18.37 -2.99 -24.96
N ARG A 246 18.98 -2.84 -23.81
CA ARG A 246 20.44 -2.88 -23.70
C ARG A 246 20.93 -4.32 -23.63
N ASN A 247 21.84 -4.71 -24.53
CA ASN A 247 22.37 -6.08 -24.62
C ASN A 247 23.38 -6.41 -23.50
N ALA A 248 23.48 -5.60 -22.44
CA ALA A 248 24.45 -5.80 -21.36
C ALA A 248 24.03 -6.86 -20.33
N GLY A 249 22.78 -7.32 -20.37
CA GLY A 249 22.23 -8.32 -19.46
C GLY A 249 20.77 -8.02 -19.08
N PRO A 250 20.11 -8.95 -18.40
CA PRO A 250 18.70 -8.81 -18.02
C PRO A 250 18.49 -7.76 -16.92
N VAL A 251 19.49 -7.53 -16.06
CA VAL A 251 19.52 -6.48 -15.03
C VAL A 251 20.84 -5.72 -15.14
N VAL A 252 20.77 -4.40 -15.27
CA VAL A 252 21.94 -3.51 -15.37
C VAL A 252 21.81 -2.39 -14.37
N TRP A 253 22.79 -2.27 -13.47
CA TRP A 253 22.87 -1.15 -12.54
C TRP A 253 23.70 -0.01 -13.12
N LEU A 254 23.07 1.14 -13.25
CA LEU A 254 23.73 2.41 -13.60
C LEU A 254 24.06 3.15 -12.30
N LYS A 255 25.31 3.06 -11.86
CA LYS A 255 25.70 3.49 -10.51
C LYS A 255 25.58 4.99 -10.31
N SER A 256 25.99 5.79 -11.27
CA SER A 256 26.03 7.26 -11.15
C SER A 256 24.64 7.87 -11.19
N SER A 257 23.74 7.33 -12.04
CA SER A 257 22.34 7.76 -12.14
C SER A 257 21.43 7.10 -11.11
N ARG A 258 21.94 6.12 -10.32
CA ARG A 258 21.15 5.36 -9.36
C ARG A 258 19.91 4.70 -10.01
N THR A 259 20.12 4.06 -11.13
CA THR A 259 19.06 3.48 -11.94
C THR A 259 19.31 2.00 -12.20
N THR A 260 18.29 1.19 -12.17
CA THR A 260 18.33 -0.21 -12.56
C THR A 260 17.52 -0.41 -13.84
N LEU A 261 18.16 -0.92 -14.88
CA LEU A 261 17.49 -1.31 -16.12
C LEU A 261 17.14 -2.78 -16.03
N VAL A 262 15.89 -3.12 -16.35
CA VAL A 262 15.38 -4.49 -16.34
C VAL A 262 14.74 -4.80 -17.69
N THR A 263 15.22 -5.86 -18.33
CA THR A 263 14.70 -6.30 -19.64
C THR A 263 14.21 -7.73 -19.54
N SER A 264 12.95 -7.96 -19.94
CA SER A 264 12.33 -9.29 -20.12
C SER A 264 12.52 -10.24 -18.92
N GLN A 265 12.40 -9.70 -17.71
CA GLN A 265 12.53 -10.47 -16.47
C GLN A 265 11.23 -10.49 -15.68
N ARG A 266 11.05 -11.59 -14.97
CA ARG A 266 10.04 -11.66 -13.92
C ARG A 266 10.57 -10.94 -12.69
N LEU A 267 9.74 -10.12 -12.08
CA LEU A 267 10.07 -9.35 -10.88
C LEU A 267 9.26 -9.82 -9.70
N VAL A 268 9.90 -9.87 -8.54
CA VAL A 268 9.24 -10.10 -7.26
C VAL A 268 9.02 -8.75 -6.58
N PHE A 269 7.77 -8.44 -6.29
CA PHE A 269 7.36 -7.29 -5.50
C PHE A 269 7.10 -7.74 -4.08
N THR A 270 7.63 -7.02 -3.09
CA THR A 270 7.38 -7.31 -1.67
C THR A 270 6.47 -6.27 -1.04
N GLY A 271 5.73 -6.69 -0.01
CA GLY A 271 5.11 -5.77 0.94
C GLY A 271 6.14 -5.22 1.93
N LEU A 272 5.71 -4.25 2.73
CA LEU A 272 6.56 -3.60 3.74
C LEU A 272 6.93 -4.56 4.87
N GLN A 273 8.23 -4.79 5.09
CA GLN A 273 8.78 -5.54 6.21
C GLN A 273 9.22 -4.58 7.30
N LEU A 274 8.62 -4.68 8.49
CA LEU A 274 8.87 -3.74 9.59
C LEU A 274 10.08 -4.14 10.44
N THR A 275 10.80 -3.15 10.98
CA THR A 275 11.74 -3.31 12.08
C THR A 275 11.10 -2.79 13.37
N PHE A 276 11.40 -3.42 14.50
CA PHE A 276 10.81 -3.07 15.81
C PHE A 276 11.84 -2.52 16.82
N GLY A 277 13.03 -2.26 16.36
CA GLY A 277 14.12 -1.65 17.09
C GLY A 277 14.97 -0.77 16.21
N ALA A 278 15.90 -0.04 16.80
CA ALA A 278 16.84 0.83 16.10
C ALA A 278 18.23 0.19 15.95
N TYR A 279 18.36 -1.11 16.24
CA TYR A 279 19.61 -1.84 16.19
C TYR A 279 19.86 -2.47 14.83
N LEU A 280 21.13 -2.74 14.54
CA LEU A 280 21.54 -3.39 13.29
C LEU A 280 20.89 -4.78 13.12
N ASP A 281 20.74 -5.53 14.22
CA ASP A 281 20.17 -6.88 14.19
C ASP A 281 18.70 -6.88 13.76
N ASP A 282 17.92 -5.89 14.21
CA ASP A 282 16.51 -5.72 13.78
C ASP A 282 16.41 -5.41 12.29
N ALA A 283 17.32 -4.55 11.81
CA ALA A 283 17.41 -4.22 10.39
C ALA A 283 17.85 -5.43 9.55
N HIS A 284 18.85 -6.21 10.00
CA HIS A 284 19.26 -7.45 9.35
C HIS A 284 18.10 -8.46 9.27
N GLU A 285 17.34 -8.62 10.35
CA GLU A 285 16.19 -9.53 10.36
C GLU A 285 15.08 -9.09 9.41
N ALA A 286 14.82 -7.78 9.27
CA ALA A 286 13.86 -7.27 8.29
C ALA A 286 14.30 -7.57 6.85
N PHE A 287 15.58 -7.38 6.51
CA PHE A 287 16.12 -7.79 5.22
C PHE A 287 16.03 -9.30 5.01
N ALA A 288 16.35 -10.10 6.04
CA ALA A 288 16.24 -11.55 5.98
C ALA A 288 14.80 -12.02 5.73
N ARG A 289 13.79 -11.39 6.38
CA ARG A 289 12.37 -11.68 6.10
C ARG A 289 11.99 -11.33 4.68
N LEU A 290 12.40 -10.18 4.17
CA LEU A 290 12.17 -9.74 2.80
C LEU A 290 12.77 -10.77 1.82
N GLN A 291 14.00 -11.17 2.04
CA GLN A 291 14.70 -12.15 1.23
C GLN A 291 13.99 -13.52 1.26
N ARG A 292 13.60 -14.02 2.45
CA ARG A 292 12.83 -15.27 2.58
C ARG A 292 11.49 -15.20 1.83
N ALA A 293 10.76 -14.09 1.94
CA ALA A 293 9.49 -13.90 1.24
C ALA A 293 9.67 -13.95 -0.29
N ALA A 294 10.69 -13.29 -0.80
CA ALA A 294 11.00 -13.27 -2.22
C ALA A 294 11.49 -14.63 -2.73
N SER A 295 12.41 -15.27 -2.00
CA SER A 295 12.99 -16.58 -2.37
C SER A 295 11.99 -17.73 -2.30
N ALA A 296 10.91 -17.60 -1.55
CA ALA A 296 9.81 -18.57 -1.53
C ALA A 296 9.08 -18.68 -2.87
N LEU A 297 9.14 -17.63 -3.70
CA LEU A 297 8.52 -17.60 -5.04
C LEU A 297 9.49 -18.06 -6.14
N GLN A 298 10.72 -17.59 -6.06
CA GLN A 298 11.81 -17.95 -6.96
C GLN A 298 13.15 -17.72 -6.26
N PRO A 299 14.24 -18.39 -6.66
CA PRO A 299 15.59 -17.99 -6.28
C PRO A 299 15.79 -16.53 -6.67
N VAL A 300 15.96 -15.64 -5.69
CA VAL A 300 16.02 -14.19 -5.91
C VAL A 300 17.35 -13.70 -5.38
N GLU A 301 18.15 -13.07 -6.21
CA GLU A 301 19.49 -12.65 -5.82
C GLU A 301 19.78 -11.17 -6.11
N VAL A 302 19.03 -10.54 -7.03
CA VAL A 302 19.37 -9.21 -7.53
C VAL A 302 18.33 -8.17 -7.13
N PRO A 303 18.66 -7.20 -6.26
CA PRO A 303 17.80 -6.08 -5.98
C PRO A 303 17.72 -5.14 -7.20
N VAL A 304 16.50 -4.80 -7.58
CA VAL A 304 16.19 -3.84 -8.63
C VAL A 304 15.95 -2.46 -8.02
N GLU A 305 15.16 -2.43 -6.95
CA GLU A 305 14.88 -1.25 -6.15
C GLU A 305 14.61 -1.67 -4.70
N VAL A 306 15.13 -0.92 -3.75
CA VAL A 306 14.86 -1.13 -2.33
C VAL A 306 14.53 0.21 -1.69
N ASN A 307 13.31 0.33 -1.19
CA ASN A 307 12.84 1.50 -0.47
C ASN A 307 12.73 1.20 1.01
N ALA A 308 13.42 1.99 1.81
CA ALA A 308 13.39 1.95 3.26
C ALA A 308 12.74 3.23 3.79
N PHE A 309 11.84 3.05 4.74
CA PHE A 309 11.11 4.12 5.39
C PHE A 309 11.42 4.08 6.88
N SER A 310 11.89 5.19 7.44
CA SER A 310 12.28 5.27 8.84
C SER A 310 11.55 6.40 9.55
N LEU A 311 11.34 6.27 10.86
CA LEU A 311 10.73 7.34 11.66
C LEU A 311 11.75 8.40 12.08
N ASP A 312 13.03 8.05 12.03
CA ASP A 312 14.14 8.93 12.42
C ASP A 312 15.43 8.61 11.67
N ALA A 313 16.39 9.52 11.75
CA ALA A 313 17.68 9.39 11.07
C ALA A 313 18.54 8.24 11.61
N TYR A 314 18.37 7.85 12.88
CA TYR A 314 19.15 6.78 13.50
C TYR A 314 18.73 5.42 12.93
N SER A 315 17.43 5.14 12.91
CA SER A 315 16.85 3.93 12.31
C SER A 315 17.19 3.84 10.82
N GLY A 316 17.09 4.96 10.10
CA GLY A 316 17.50 5.03 8.69
C GLY A 316 18.99 4.75 8.47
N SER A 317 19.86 5.20 9.39
CA SER A 317 21.29 4.89 9.36
C SER A 317 21.57 3.41 9.65
N ALA A 318 20.83 2.80 10.57
CA ALA A 318 20.93 1.37 10.86
C ALA A 318 20.58 0.53 9.63
N LEU A 319 19.49 0.86 8.92
CA LEU A 319 19.11 0.20 7.67
C LEU A 319 20.22 0.32 6.60
N ARG A 320 20.83 1.49 6.42
CA ARG A 320 21.92 1.66 5.45
C ARG A 320 23.13 0.79 5.78
N LYS A 321 23.46 0.61 7.05
CA LYS A 321 24.63 -0.16 7.51
C LYS A 321 24.39 -1.66 7.52
N SER A 322 23.12 -2.09 7.65
CA SER A 322 22.75 -3.51 7.77
C SER A 322 22.64 -4.23 6.45
N THR A 323 22.72 -3.53 5.32
CA THR A 323 22.47 -4.12 4.00
C THR A 323 23.72 -4.13 3.14
N SER A 324 23.89 -5.23 2.37
CA SER A 324 24.83 -5.35 1.27
C SER A 324 24.24 -4.87 -0.06
N VAL A 325 22.99 -4.39 -0.07
CA VAL A 325 22.33 -3.87 -1.27
C VAL A 325 23.12 -2.71 -1.85
N PRO A 326 23.38 -2.67 -3.17
CA PRO A 326 24.09 -1.57 -3.79
C PRO A 326 23.42 -0.22 -3.49
N GLY A 327 24.19 0.76 -3.06
CA GLY A 327 23.67 2.09 -2.71
C GLY A 327 22.97 2.80 -3.87
N SER A 328 23.22 2.37 -5.10
CA SER A 328 22.55 2.88 -6.30
C SER A 328 21.07 2.52 -6.38
N VAL A 329 20.65 1.42 -5.74
CA VAL A 329 19.25 0.94 -5.76
C VAL A 329 18.55 1.10 -4.42
N PHE A 330 19.23 1.64 -3.41
CA PHE A 330 18.73 1.74 -2.05
C PHE A 330 18.38 3.19 -1.68
N THR A 331 17.12 3.43 -1.41
CA THR A 331 16.60 4.73 -0.96
C THR A 331 16.16 4.64 0.50
N VAL A 332 16.45 5.65 1.31
CA VAL A 332 15.89 5.80 2.65
C VAL A 332 15.15 7.13 2.72
N GLN A 333 13.89 7.05 3.11
CA GLN A 333 13.00 8.19 3.30
C GLN A 333 12.50 8.23 4.75
N THR A 334 12.54 9.39 5.39
CA THR A 334 11.90 9.58 6.70
C THR A 334 10.42 9.89 6.50
N VAL A 335 9.55 9.24 7.30
CA VAL A 335 8.09 9.35 7.22
C VAL A 335 7.49 9.56 8.61
N GLU A 336 6.25 10.04 8.69
CA GLU A 336 5.53 10.31 9.96
C GLU A 336 5.27 9.04 10.76
N GLY A 337 4.95 7.93 10.11
CA GLY A 337 4.57 6.72 10.79
C GLY A 337 4.50 5.49 9.88
N LEU A 338 4.31 4.36 10.52
CA LEU A 338 4.22 3.03 9.94
C LEU A 338 2.95 2.32 10.44
N PRO A 339 2.51 1.20 9.84
CA PRO A 339 1.28 0.53 10.24
C PRO A 339 1.31 -0.09 11.65
N SER A 340 2.46 -0.16 12.28
CA SER A 340 2.61 -0.56 13.68
C SER A 340 3.23 0.58 14.48
N ILE A 341 2.67 0.88 15.66
CA ILE A 341 3.17 1.92 16.56
C ILE A 341 4.55 1.58 17.14
N ASP A 342 4.87 0.29 17.23
CA ASP A 342 6.15 -0.19 17.75
C ASP A 342 7.24 -0.27 16.66
N ALA A 343 6.88 -0.06 15.40
CA ALA A 343 7.84 -0.11 14.31
C ALA A 343 8.71 1.16 14.27
N SER A 344 10.01 0.99 14.09
CA SER A 344 10.99 2.06 13.94
C SER A 344 11.31 2.36 12.47
N ALA A 345 11.21 1.35 11.62
CA ALA A 345 11.40 1.46 10.18
C ALA A 345 10.70 0.32 9.43
N GLY A 346 10.68 0.42 8.11
CA GLY A 346 10.19 -0.62 7.22
C GLY A 346 10.94 -0.62 5.91
N ILE A 347 11.01 -1.76 5.26
CA ILE A 347 11.63 -1.92 3.94
C ILE A 347 10.70 -2.68 3.00
N GLU A 348 10.72 -2.28 1.74
CA GLU A 348 10.10 -2.98 0.63
C GLU A 348 11.09 -3.09 -0.52
N ALA A 349 10.89 -4.04 -1.42
CA ALA A 349 11.79 -4.20 -2.55
C ALA A 349 11.06 -4.67 -3.81
N VAL A 350 11.70 -4.36 -4.94
CA VAL A 350 11.53 -5.03 -6.22
C VAL A 350 12.83 -5.79 -6.47
N MET A 351 12.72 -7.09 -6.77
CA MET A 351 13.87 -7.98 -6.94
C MET A 351 13.71 -8.78 -8.22
N ALA A 352 14.83 -9.05 -8.88
CA ALA A 352 14.88 -9.95 -10.03
C ALA A 352 15.33 -11.34 -9.59
N PRO A 353 14.84 -12.43 -10.24
CA PRO A 353 15.40 -13.76 -10.06
C PRO A 353 16.89 -13.79 -10.38
N ASP A 354 17.58 -14.80 -9.86
CA ASP A 354 19.01 -15.04 -10.11
C ASP A 354 19.35 -14.83 -11.59
N VAL A 355 20.10 -13.81 -11.82
CA VAL A 355 20.71 -13.51 -13.09
C VAL A 355 22.21 -13.56 -12.83
N SER A 356 22.80 -14.69 -13.15
CA SER A 356 24.24 -14.93 -13.09
C SER A 356 25.10 -13.86 -13.83
N SER A 357 24.48 -12.76 -14.23
CA SER A 357 25.04 -11.69 -15.05
C SER A 357 24.47 -10.29 -14.80
N ALA A 358 24.15 -9.95 -13.53
CA ALA A 358 23.91 -8.54 -13.23
C ALA A 358 25.20 -7.73 -13.50
N VAL A 359 25.12 -6.76 -14.38
CA VAL A 359 26.29 -5.95 -14.81
C VAL A 359 26.19 -4.58 -14.17
N THR A 360 27.27 -4.16 -13.52
CA THR A 360 27.44 -2.77 -13.09
C THR A 360 28.18 -2.02 -14.18
N LEU A 361 27.55 -1.01 -14.76
CA LEU A 361 28.21 -0.11 -15.69
C LEU A 361 28.59 1.18 -14.94
N PRO A 362 29.88 1.59 -14.99
CA PRO A 362 30.25 2.98 -14.74
C PRO A 362 29.67 3.80 -15.89
N GLU A 363 28.96 4.85 -15.58
CA GLU A 363 28.53 5.86 -16.58
C GLU A 363 29.65 6.87 -16.82
#